data_406d0e591354697a672695dc76db71d1
#
_entry.id   406d0e591354697a672695dc76db71d1
#
_cell.length_a   1.000
_cell.length_b   1.000
_cell.length_c   1.000
_cell.angle_alpha   90.00
_cell.angle_beta   90.00
_cell.angle_gamma   90.00
#
_symmetry.space_group_name_H-M   'P 1'
#
loop_
_entity.id
_entity.type
_entity.pdbx_description
1 polymer ?
#
loop_
_entity_poly.entity_id
_entity_poly.type
_entity_poly.pdbx_seq_one_letter_code
_entity_poly.pdbx_strand_id
1 'polypeptide(L)' 'GTGLGRELVAQGIACAQRLHPGHAIRIGAQAHLEAFYGSFGFVTVSAPYDEDGIMHIDMVRTAT' A
#
# COMPACT_ATOMS: atom_id res chain seq x y z
N GLY A 1 17.68 0.73 -3.41
CA GLY A 1 17.62 1.85 -2.58
C GLY A 1 16.23 2.28 -2.20
N THR A 2 16.15 2.89 -1.08
CA THR A 2 14.88 3.31 -0.51
C THR A 2 14.20 4.40 -1.32
N GLY A 3 14.97 5.31 -1.92
CA GLY A 3 14.41 6.40 -2.72
C GLY A 3 13.67 5.91 -3.95
N LEU A 4 14.21 4.89 -4.62
CA LEU A 4 13.58 4.33 -5.80
C LEU A 4 12.27 3.63 -5.44
N GLY A 5 12.25 2.88 -4.34
CA GLY A 5 11.03 2.21 -3.90
C GLY A 5 9.92 3.21 -3.57
N ARG A 6 10.26 4.30 -2.88
CA ARG A 6 9.29 5.34 -2.56
C ARG A 6 8.74 5.99 -3.82
N GLU A 7 9.60 6.26 -4.80
CA GLU A 7 9.17 6.89 -6.05
C GLU A 7 8.21 5.98 -6.82
N LEU A 8 8.47 4.68 -6.87
CA LEU A 8 7.58 3.75 -7.55
C LEU A 8 6.20 3.71 -6.90
N VAL A 9 6.14 3.69 -5.58
CA VAL A 9 4.85 3.71 -4.87
C VAL A 9 4.12 5.02 -5.13
N ALA A 10 4.81 6.14 -5.06
CA ALA A 10 4.19 7.45 -5.31
C ALA A 10 3.64 7.53 -6.73
N GLN A 11 4.37 7.02 -7.71
CA GLN A 11 3.90 7.00 -9.10
C GLN A 11 2.69 6.09 -9.26
N GLY A 12 2.68 4.95 -8.59
CA GLY A 12 1.53 4.03 -8.63
C GLY A 12 0.28 4.67 -8.06
N ILE A 13 0.41 5.38 -6.94
CA ILE A 13 -0.72 6.09 -6.33
C ILE A 13 -1.24 7.18 -7.28
N ALA A 14 -0.35 7.98 -7.85
CA ALA A 14 -0.75 9.04 -8.76
C ALA A 14 -1.46 8.48 -9.99
N CYS A 15 -0.97 7.36 -10.53
CA CYS A 15 -1.60 6.69 -11.65
C CYS A 15 -3.00 6.19 -11.30
N ALA A 16 -3.15 5.55 -10.13
CA ALA A 16 -4.45 5.05 -9.70
C ALA A 16 -5.45 6.20 -9.51
N GLN A 17 -5.01 7.32 -8.94
CA GLN A 17 -5.88 8.47 -8.75
C GLN A 17 -6.31 9.10 -10.07
N ARG A 18 -5.43 9.09 -11.07
CA ARG A 18 -5.75 9.62 -12.39
C ARG A 18 -6.74 8.73 -13.14
N LEU A 19 -6.55 7.41 -13.06
CA LEU A 19 -7.39 6.46 -13.77
C LEU A 19 -8.73 6.22 -13.08
N HIS A 20 -8.75 6.30 -11.75
CA HIS A 20 -9.93 6.01 -10.94
C HIS A 20 -10.10 7.07 -9.85
N PRO A 21 -10.40 8.32 -10.23
CA PRO A 21 -10.53 9.39 -9.24
C PRO A 21 -11.65 9.08 -8.25
N GLY A 22 -11.40 9.34 -6.99
CA GLY A 22 -12.37 9.11 -5.92
C GLY A 22 -12.42 7.69 -5.41
N HIS A 23 -11.61 6.77 -5.94
CA HIS A 23 -11.59 5.38 -5.49
C HIS A 23 -10.47 5.14 -4.49
N ALA A 24 -10.73 4.31 -3.48
CA ALA A 24 -9.71 3.87 -2.56
C ALA A 24 -8.77 2.89 -3.26
N ILE A 25 -7.53 2.82 -2.77
CA ILE A 25 -6.53 1.88 -3.26
C ILE A 25 -6.33 0.81 -2.20
N ARG A 26 -6.51 -0.47 -2.56
CA ARG A 26 -6.29 -1.59 -1.66
C ARG A 26 -5.10 -2.40 -2.14
N ILE A 27 -4.21 -2.74 -1.21
CA ILE A 27 -3.02 -3.54 -1.50
C ILE A 27 -2.90 -4.67 -0.50
N GLY A 28 -2.23 -5.77 -0.92
CA GLY A 28 -1.73 -6.78 -0.01
C GLY A 28 -0.24 -6.55 0.15
N ALA A 29 0.20 -6.21 1.35
CA ALA A 29 1.59 -5.84 1.63
C ALA A 29 2.22 -6.84 2.58
N GLN A 30 3.53 -7.07 2.43
CA GLN A 30 4.26 -7.83 3.44
C GLN A 30 4.20 -7.07 4.76
N ALA A 31 3.92 -7.80 5.86
CA ALA A 31 3.64 -7.16 7.14
C ALA A 31 4.78 -6.27 7.64
N HIS A 32 6.03 -6.64 7.34
CA HIS A 32 7.19 -5.84 7.78
C HIS A 32 7.31 -4.51 7.04
N LEU A 33 6.52 -4.30 5.98
CA LEU A 33 6.50 -3.04 5.22
C LEU A 33 5.34 -2.13 5.63
N GLU A 34 4.65 -2.45 6.72
CA GLU A 34 3.49 -1.69 7.16
C GLU A 34 3.80 -0.21 7.36
N ALA A 35 4.91 0.10 8.03
CA ALA A 35 5.30 1.50 8.27
C ALA A 35 5.65 2.21 6.96
N PHE A 36 6.29 1.50 6.04
CA PHE A 36 6.64 2.06 4.74
C PHE A 36 5.38 2.51 3.98
N TYR A 37 4.39 1.62 3.85
CA TYR A 37 3.15 1.98 3.17
C TYR A 37 2.31 2.95 3.97
N GLY A 38 2.37 2.88 5.30
CA GLY A 38 1.71 3.84 6.17
C GLY A 38 2.15 5.27 5.92
N SER A 39 3.42 5.46 5.55
CA SER A 39 3.93 6.80 5.23
C SER A 39 3.32 7.39 3.96
N PHE A 40 2.65 6.57 3.15
CA PHE A 40 1.90 7.02 1.95
C PHE A 40 0.40 7.15 2.21
N GLY A 41 -0.03 7.00 3.46
CA GLY A 41 -1.43 7.13 3.81
C GLY A 41 -2.22 5.83 3.80
N PHE A 42 -1.56 4.69 3.63
CA PHE A 42 -2.22 3.38 3.73
C PHE A 42 -2.45 3.02 5.19
N VAL A 43 -3.61 2.42 5.46
CA VAL A 43 -4.01 1.97 6.80
C VAL A 43 -4.27 0.48 6.74
N THR A 44 -3.77 -0.26 7.73
CA THR A 44 -3.99 -1.70 7.83
C THR A 44 -5.46 -1.98 8.14
N VAL A 45 -6.08 -2.87 7.36
CA VAL A 45 -7.49 -3.20 7.50
C VAL A 45 -7.74 -4.69 7.73
N SER A 46 -6.69 -5.49 7.89
CA SER A 46 -6.83 -6.93 8.14
C SER A 46 -5.88 -7.38 9.25
N ALA A 47 -6.16 -8.55 9.82
CA ALA A 47 -5.18 -9.26 10.64
C ALA A 47 -4.09 -9.80 9.73
N PRO A 48 -2.88 -10.06 10.26
CA PRO A 48 -1.85 -10.71 9.46
C PRO A 48 -2.28 -12.08 8.97
N TYR A 49 -1.91 -12.42 7.74
CA TYR A 49 -2.17 -13.74 7.18
C TYR A 49 -0.91 -14.25 6.47
N ASP A 50 -0.77 -15.57 6.43
CA ASP A 50 0.37 -16.22 5.80
C ASP A 50 0.14 -16.33 4.30
N GLU A 51 1.14 -15.93 3.52
CA GLU A 51 1.13 -16.14 2.08
C GLU A 51 2.50 -16.64 1.67
N ASP A 52 2.57 -17.90 1.33
CA ASP A 52 3.82 -18.57 0.95
C ASP A 52 4.90 -18.45 2.02
N GLY A 53 4.52 -18.54 3.29
CA GLY A 53 5.45 -18.46 4.39
C GLY A 53 5.84 -17.05 4.81
N ILE A 54 5.26 -16.05 4.19
CA ILE A 54 5.55 -14.64 4.51
C ILE A 54 4.26 -14.00 5.01
N MET A 55 4.33 -13.35 6.17
CA MET A 55 3.16 -12.67 6.72
C MET A 55 2.83 -11.43 5.93
N HIS A 56 1.55 -11.31 5.56
CA HIS A 56 1.00 -10.20 4.80
C HIS A 56 -0.13 -9.54 5.57
N ILE A 57 -0.42 -8.31 5.22
CA ILE A 57 -1.58 -7.55 5.68
C ILE A 57 -2.25 -6.87 4.50
N ASP A 58 -3.56 -6.67 4.61
CA ASP A 58 -4.26 -5.82 3.66
C ASP A 58 -4.24 -4.39 4.16
N MET A 59 -3.99 -3.45 3.24
CA MET A 59 -3.96 -2.03 3.56
C MET A 59 -4.78 -1.26 2.55
N VAL A 60 -5.36 -0.15 2.99
CA VAL A 60 -6.19 0.71 2.14
C VAL A 60 -5.76 2.15 2.29
N ARG A 61 -5.66 2.85 1.18
CA ARG A 61 -5.49 4.29 1.14
C ARG A 61 -6.77 4.90 0.61
N THR A 62 -7.42 5.71 1.44
CA THR A 62 -8.66 6.37 1.02
C THR A 62 -8.40 7.46 -0.01
N ALA A 63 -9.45 7.87 -0.71
CA ALA A 63 -9.34 8.73 -1.89
C ALA A 63 -9.18 10.21 -1.56
N THR A 64 -9.04 10.60 -0.37
CA THR A 64 -8.90 12.02 -0.04
C THR A 64 -7.48 12.44 0.21
#